data_7c76fb43c6c7a419026e213996b65fb6
#
_entry.id   7c76fb43c6c7a419026e213996b65fb6
#
_cell.length_a   1.000
_cell.length_b   1.000
_cell.length_c   1.000
_cell.angle_alpha   90.00
_cell.angle_beta   90.00
_cell.angle_gamma   90.00
#
_symmetry.space_group_name_H-M   'P 1'
#
loop_
_entity.id
_entity.type
_entity.pdbx_description
1 polymer ?
#
loop_
_entity_poly.entity_id
_entity_poly.type
_entity_poly.pdbx_seq_one_letter_code
_entity_poly.pdbx_strand_id
1 'polypeptide(L)'
;MALFALKSFDTPAALEGLKPFADKMPPVLCLSNGVSNEPAIAEALGNDKVIYGTVTSAIGRRGAGDIVLERLRGVGIAKGHVLSEKLNKELNHAYLNSQLFEDANSMKWSKMLTNLIANPTSAILDMTAGEVFANKDLYKLEMEMLRECLAVMEAQGLEVVNLPGTPVRALALATKLPLWLSRPLLGRAAGTGRGGKMPSFHIDLHSGRGQSEVEYLHGAVVRAGEEFNVPTPVNKVLTETLVALTNKEIPLEEFAHKPEKLLSKVQNN
;
A
#
# COMPACT_ATOMS: atom_id res chain seq x y z
N MET A 1 8.51 -24.28 -0.29
CA MET A 1 8.10 -22.89 0.02
C MET A 1 6.75 -22.63 -0.60
N ALA A 2 5.85 -21.95 0.12
CA ALA A 2 4.58 -21.45 -0.41
C ALA A 2 4.68 -19.96 -0.70
N LEU A 3 3.88 -19.46 -1.67
CA LEU A 3 3.74 -18.04 -1.95
C LEU A 3 2.38 -17.56 -1.44
N PHE A 4 2.36 -16.51 -0.63
CA PHE A 4 1.15 -15.87 -0.13
C PHE A 4 1.02 -14.49 -0.80
N ALA A 5 0.06 -14.37 -1.72
CA ALA A 5 -0.13 -13.18 -2.55
C ALA A 5 -1.64 -12.88 -2.72
N LEU A 6 -2.37 -12.94 -1.62
CA LEU A 6 -3.80 -12.67 -1.56
C LEU A 6 -4.07 -11.18 -1.34
N LYS A 7 -5.30 -10.76 -1.60
CA LYS A 7 -5.83 -9.51 -1.09
C LYS A 7 -5.92 -9.60 0.43
N SER A 8 -5.62 -8.50 1.14
CA SER A 8 -5.55 -8.52 2.60
C SER A 8 -6.86 -8.92 3.29
N PHE A 9 -8.00 -8.62 2.69
CA PHE A 9 -9.31 -9.02 3.20
C PHE A 9 -9.58 -10.54 3.08
N ASP A 10 -8.86 -11.27 2.21
CA ASP A 10 -8.96 -12.73 2.08
C ASP A 10 -8.02 -13.46 3.06
N THR A 11 -7.08 -12.76 3.69
CA THR A 11 -6.07 -13.34 4.58
C THR A 11 -6.68 -14.11 5.75
N PRO A 12 -7.68 -13.58 6.50
CA PRO A 12 -8.24 -14.31 7.65
C PRO A 12 -8.84 -15.67 7.26
N ALA A 13 -9.64 -15.71 6.21
CA ALA A 13 -10.27 -16.94 5.74
C ALA A 13 -9.25 -17.96 5.24
N ALA A 14 -8.21 -17.50 4.53
CA ALA A 14 -7.12 -18.37 4.08
C ALA A 14 -6.36 -18.98 5.26
N LEU A 15 -6.05 -18.19 6.28
CA LEU A 15 -5.32 -18.66 7.45
C LEU A 15 -6.13 -19.66 8.30
N GLU A 16 -7.43 -19.43 8.46
CA GLU A 16 -8.30 -20.41 9.12
C GLU A 16 -8.26 -21.78 8.41
N GLY A 17 -8.25 -21.79 7.08
CA GLY A 17 -8.11 -23.03 6.29
C GLY A 17 -6.73 -23.68 6.41
N LEU A 18 -5.68 -22.90 6.69
CA LEU A 18 -4.29 -23.41 6.81
C LEU A 18 -3.91 -23.84 8.22
N LYS A 19 -4.51 -23.28 9.27
CA LYS A 19 -4.22 -23.60 10.68
C LYS A 19 -4.16 -25.11 10.99
N PRO A 20 -5.08 -25.96 10.51
CA PRO A 20 -5.04 -27.39 10.78
C PRO A 20 -3.79 -28.10 10.21
N PHE A 21 -3.09 -27.45 9.30
CA PHE A 21 -1.90 -27.97 8.63
C PHE A 21 -0.62 -27.22 9.00
N ALA A 22 -0.65 -26.34 10.01
CA ALA A 22 0.47 -25.46 10.36
C ALA A 22 1.81 -26.21 10.51
N ASP A 23 1.82 -27.35 11.21
CA ASP A 23 3.03 -28.17 11.41
C ASP A 23 3.63 -28.71 10.09
N LYS A 24 2.78 -28.90 9.08
CA LYS A 24 3.18 -29.43 7.76
C LYS A 24 3.45 -28.34 6.73
N MET A 25 3.12 -27.09 7.05
CA MET A 25 3.32 -25.97 6.14
C MET A 25 4.81 -25.72 5.91
N PRO A 26 5.23 -25.58 4.64
CA PRO A 26 6.57 -25.08 4.35
C PRO A 26 6.66 -23.59 4.69
N PRO A 27 7.87 -23.01 4.72
CA PRO A 27 8.04 -21.56 4.82
C PRO A 27 7.21 -20.80 3.76
N VAL A 28 6.60 -19.71 4.17
CA VAL A 28 5.65 -18.90 3.38
C VAL A 28 6.29 -17.56 3.07
N LEU A 29 6.52 -17.26 1.80
CA LEU A 29 6.89 -15.93 1.33
C LEU A 29 5.62 -15.10 1.13
N CYS A 30 5.42 -14.10 1.97
CA CYS A 30 4.31 -13.17 1.84
C CYS A 30 4.67 -12.01 0.91
N LEU A 31 3.90 -11.86 -0.17
CA LEU A 31 4.05 -10.78 -1.15
C LEU A 31 2.83 -9.84 -1.16
N SER A 32 1.89 -10.03 -0.24
CA SER A 32 0.71 -9.18 -0.10
C SER A 32 1.07 -7.75 0.31
N ASN A 33 0.26 -6.79 -0.13
CA ASN A 33 0.39 -5.40 0.32
C ASN A 33 -0.06 -5.25 1.79
N GLY A 34 0.30 -4.12 2.41
CA GLY A 34 -0.01 -3.84 3.80
C GLY A 34 1.05 -4.37 4.76
N VAL A 35 0.79 -4.22 6.04
CA VAL A 35 1.74 -4.49 7.14
C VAL A 35 1.22 -5.52 8.15
N SER A 36 -0.01 -6.01 7.96
CA SER A 36 -0.69 -6.90 8.92
C SER A 36 -0.70 -8.37 8.47
N ASN A 37 -0.39 -8.67 7.21
CA ASN A 37 -0.49 -10.04 6.69
C ASN A 37 0.57 -10.97 7.29
N GLU A 38 1.82 -10.52 7.34
CA GLU A 38 2.92 -11.32 7.88
C GLU A 38 2.76 -11.61 9.37
N PRO A 39 2.39 -10.65 10.24
CA PRO A 39 2.06 -10.95 11.63
C PRO A 39 0.92 -11.97 11.77
N ALA A 40 -0.14 -11.85 10.97
CA ALA A 40 -1.25 -12.80 10.99
C ALA A 40 -0.82 -14.22 10.55
N ILE A 41 0.04 -14.32 9.53
CA ILE A 41 0.61 -15.61 9.10
C ILE A 41 1.50 -16.20 10.21
N ALA A 42 2.30 -15.36 10.86
CA ALA A 42 3.17 -15.78 11.97
C ALA A 42 2.37 -16.32 13.16
N GLU A 43 1.27 -15.65 13.52
CA GLU A 43 0.35 -16.09 14.55
C GLU A 43 -0.31 -17.43 14.22
N ALA A 44 -0.73 -17.60 12.96
CA ALA A 44 -1.47 -18.79 12.53
C ALA A 44 -0.59 -20.02 12.28
N LEU A 45 0.62 -19.82 11.74
CA LEU A 45 1.48 -20.90 11.24
C LEU A 45 2.83 -21.03 11.96
N GLY A 46 3.24 -20.01 12.74
CA GLY A 46 4.52 -19.94 13.44
C GLY A 46 5.47 -18.89 12.82
N ASN A 47 6.24 -18.21 13.68
CA ASN A 47 7.18 -17.17 13.29
C ASN A 47 8.29 -17.66 12.35
N ASP A 48 8.73 -18.91 12.53
CA ASP A 48 9.75 -19.57 11.71
C ASP A 48 9.26 -19.93 10.31
N LYS A 49 7.98 -19.76 10.03
CA LYS A 49 7.37 -20.02 8.73
C LYS A 49 7.28 -18.79 7.81
N VAL A 50 7.46 -17.59 8.32
CA VAL A 50 7.15 -16.37 7.58
C VAL A 50 8.40 -15.71 7.01
N ILE A 51 8.35 -15.43 5.71
CA ILE A 51 9.34 -14.61 5.01
C ILE A 51 8.63 -13.36 4.52
N TYR A 52 9.09 -12.20 4.99
CA TYR A 52 8.55 -10.91 4.60
C TYR A 52 9.06 -10.53 3.21
N GLY A 53 8.11 -10.23 2.31
CA GLY A 53 8.43 -9.80 0.97
C GLY A 53 7.57 -8.65 0.48
N THR A 54 7.99 -8.03 -0.61
CA THR A 54 7.21 -6.99 -1.29
C THR A 54 7.53 -6.97 -2.78
N VAL A 55 6.53 -6.68 -3.61
CA VAL A 55 6.71 -6.52 -5.06
C VAL A 55 6.54 -5.05 -5.42
N THR A 56 7.51 -4.49 -6.13
CA THR A 56 7.45 -3.11 -6.65
C THR A 56 7.21 -3.05 -8.15
N SER A 57 7.44 -4.15 -8.87
CA SER A 57 7.16 -4.26 -10.30
C SER A 57 5.68 -4.03 -10.61
N ALA A 58 5.39 -3.33 -11.70
CA ALA A 58 4.04 -3.11 -12.18
C ALA A 58 3.65 -4.24 -13.15
N ILE A 59 2.58 -4.93 -12.82
CA ILE A 59 2.05 -6.06 -13.59
C ILE A 59 0.60 -5.76 -13.93
N GLY A 60 0.29 -5.77 -15.23
CA GLY A 60 -1.06 -5.71 -15.75
C GLY A 60 -1.67 -7.10 -15.87
N ARG A 61 -2.97 -7.21 -15.68
CA ARG A 61 -3.74 -8.43 -15.91
C ARG A 61 -4.71 -8.21 -17.04
N ARG A 62 -4.64 -9.04 -18.08
CA ARG A 62 -5.59 -9.05 -19.19
C ARG A 62 -6.68 -10.12 -19.00
N GLY A 63 -6.36 -11.19 -18.30
CA GLY A 63 -7.28 -12.31 -18.04
C GLY A 63 -6.69 -13.28 -17.03
N ALA A 64 -7.38 -14.39 -16.77
CA ALA A 64 -6.82 -15.47 -15.97
C ALA A 64 -5.65 -16.12 -16.71
N GLY A 65 -4.46 -16.11 -16.08
CA GLY A 65 -3.22 -16.63 -16.69
C GLY A 65 -2.57 -15.71 -17.71
N ASP A 66 -3.20 -14.60 -18.11
CA ASP A 66 -2.64 -13.61 -19.04
C ASP A 66 -2.24 -12.34 -18.30
N ILE A 67 -0.94 -12.18 -18.08
CA ILE A 67 -0.34 -11.04 -17.40
C ILE A 67 0.68 -10.33 -18.28
N VAL A 68 0.86 -9.04 -18.05
CA VAL A 68 1.84 -8.20 -18.74
C VAL A 68 2.77 -7.55 -17.73
N LEU A 69 4.05 -7.72 -17.89
CA LEU A 69 5.05 -6.96 -17.16
C LEU A 69 5.12 -5.54 -17.74
N GLU A 70 4.41 -4.59 -17.10
CA GLU A 70 4.36 -3.20 -17.55
C GLU A 70 5.66 -2.46 -17.19
N ARG A 71 6.22 -2.75 -16.00
CA ARG A 71 7.48 -2.17 -15.56
C ARG A 71 8.18 -3.06 -14.55
N LEU A 72 9.35 -3.58 -14.92
CA LEU A 72 10.21 -4.27 -13.98
C LEU A 72 10.88 -3.26 -13.03
N ARG A 73 10.60 -3.39 -11.75
CA ARG A 73 11.27 -2.65 -10.66
C ARG A 73 12.03 -3.59 -9.75
N GLY A 74 11.35 -4.60 -9.20
CA GLY A 74 11.98 -5.65 -8.42
C GLY A 74 11.11 -6.22 -7.31
N VAL A 75 11.77 -6.98 -6.45
CA VAL A 75 11.21 -7.65 -5.27
C VAL A 75 12.07 -7.33 -4.06
N GLY A 76 11.46 -6.93 -2.94
CA GLY A 76 12.14 -6.82 -1.65
C GLY A 76 11.95 -8.09 -0.84
N ILE A 77 13.01 -8.58 -0.20
CA ILE A 77 12.99 -9.70 0.76
C ILE A 77 13.62 -9.19 2.06
N ALA A 78 12.95 -9.37 3.18
CA ALA A 78 13.56 -9.07 4.46
C ALA A 78 14.46 -10.20 4.94
N LYS A 79 15.56 -9.85 5.62
CA LYS A 79 16.41 -10.79 6.35
C LYS A 79 15.65 -11.34 7.58
N GLY A 80 16.27 -12.24 8.30
CA GLY A 80 15.73 -12.83 9.54
C GLY A 80 15.23 -14.26 9.36
N HIS A 81 14.89 -14.70 8.15
CA HIS A 81 14.58 -16.11 7.88
C HIS A 81 15.75 -16.78 7.15
N VAL A 82 16.02 -18.05 7.48
CA VAL A 82 17.17 -18.83 6.94
C VAL A 82 17.18 -18.94 5.41
N LEU A 83 16.03 -18.80 4.77
CA LEU A 83 15.91 -18.84 3.30
C LEU A 83 16.01 -17.47 2.62
N SER A 84 16.03 -16.35 3.34
CA SER A 84 15.97 -15.01 2.75
C SER A 84 17.10 -14.74 1.76
N GLU A 85 18.34 -15.07 2.11
CA GLU A 85 19.50 -14.85 1.25
C GLU A 85 19.46 -15.74 -0.01
N LYS A 86 19.08 -17.02 0.18
CA LYS A 86 18.92 -17.95 -0.95
C LYS A 86 17.83 -17.46 -1.89
N LEU A 87 16.67 -17.05 -1.37
CA LEU A 87 15.57 -16.50 -2.16
C LEU A 87 15.99 -15.26 -2.94
N ASN A 88 16.67 -14.32 -2.29
CA ASN A 88 17.17 -13.13 -2.96
C ASN A 88 18.09 -13.50 -4.12
N LYS A 89 18.97 -14.47 -3.94
CA LYS A 89 19.89 -14.95 -4.99
C LYS A 89 19.11 -15.58 -6.16
N GLU A 90 18.17 -16.49 -5.87
CA GLU A 90 17.37 -17.16 -6.91
C GLU A 90 16.48 -16.18 -7.68
N LEU A 91 15.87 -15.20 -6.99
CA LEU A 91 15.08 -14.15 -7.65
C LEU A 91 15.95 -13.27 -8.57
N ASN A 92 17.22 -13.01 -8.20
CA ASN A 92 18.15 -12.29 -9.06
C ASN A 92 18.62 -13.14 -10.25
N HIS A 93 18.84 -14.45 -10.07
CA HIS A 93 19.08 -15.37 -11.19
C HIS A 93 17.89 -15.40 -12.17
N ALA A 94 16.67 -15.21 -11.67
CA ALA A 94 15.46 -15.06 -12.48
C ALA A 94 15.25 -13.63 -13.03
N TYR A 95 16.23 -12.74 -12.93
CA TYR A 95 16.19 -11.35 -13.41
C TYR A 95 15.06 -10.51 -12.79
N LEU A 96 14.67 -10.80 -11.54
CA LEU A 96 13.59 -10.09 -10.85
C LEU A 96 14.06 -8.90 -9.99
N ASN A 97 15.33 -8.49 -10.10
CA ASN A 97 15.93 -7.36 -9.38
C ASN A 97 15.62 -7.38 -7.87
N SER A 98 15.94 -8.50 -7.21
CA SER A 98 15.67 -8.67 -5.79
C SER A 98 16.67 -7.93 -4.92
N GLN A 99 16.21 -7.36 -3.81
CA GLN A 99 17.02 -6.71 -2.78
C GLN A 99 16.71 -7.29 -1.40
N LEU A 100 17.77 -7.44 -0.56
CA LEU A 100 17.65 -7.78 0.85
C LEU A 100 17.50 -6.52 1.70
N PHE A 101 16.65 -6.60 2.73
CA PHE A 101 16.41 -5.55 3.71
C PHE A 101 16.70 -6.06 5.11
N GLU A 102 17.41 -5.25 5.91
CA GLU A 102 17.75 -5.61 7.29
C GLU A 102 16.50 -5.64 8.17
N ASP A 103 15.64 -4.63 8.04
CA ASP A 103 14.40 -4.49 8.79
C ASP A 103 13.17 -4.70 7.92
N ALA A 104 12.36 -5.72 8.28
CA ALA A 104 11.16 -6.10 7.58
C ALA A 104 10.07 -5.00 7.65
N ASN A 105 9.92 -4.39 8.82
CA ASN A 105 8.89 -3.38 9.03
C ASN A 105 9.22 -2.09 8.26
N SER A 106 10.46 -1.62 8.30
CA SER A 106 10.92 -0.47 7.49
C SER A 106 10.67 -0.70 5.99
N MET A 107 10.93 -1.91 5.49
CA MET A 107 10.64 -2.28 4.11
C MET A 107 9.12 -2.22 3.81
N LYS A 108 8.29 -2.84 4.66
CA LYS A 108 6.84 -2.91 4.46
C LYS A 108 6.17 -1.54 4.59
N TRP A 109 6.54 -0.75 5.60
CA TRP A 109 6.02 0.60 5.77
C TRP A 109 6.50 1.57 4.68
N SER A 110 7.73 1.42 4.18
CA SER A 110 8.19 2.16 3.00
C SER A 110 7.37 1.80 1.75
N LYS A 111 6.97 0.54 1.60
CA LYS A 111 6.04 0.13 0.54
C LYS A 111 4.65 0.73 0.75
N MET A 112 4.20 0.83 2.01
CA MET A 112 2.95 1.47 2.38
C MET A 112 2.88 2.90 1.82
N LEU A 113 3.89 3.74 2.04
CA LEU A 113 3.94 5.11 1.52
C LEU A 113 3.65 5.18 0.01
N THR A 114 4.15 4.22 -0.77
CA THR A 114 3.90 4.18 -2.22
C THR A 114 2.50 3.71 -2.59
N ASN A 115 1.86 2.93 -1.73
CA ASN A 115 0.52 2.41 -1.94
C ASN A 115 -0.57 3.41 -1.54
N LEU A 116 -0.27 4.31 -0.60
CA LEU A 116 -1.22 5.33 -0.15
C LEU A 116 -1.50 6.39 -1.23
N ILE A 117 -0.48 6.78 -2.02
CA ILE A 117 -0.54 7.90 -2.98
C ILE A 117 -1.72 7.79 -3.93
N ALA A 118 -2.60 8.79 -3.90
CA ALA A 118 -3.77 8.98 -4.74
C ALA A 118 -4.72 7.77 -4.78
N ASN A 119 -4.55 6.79 -3.91
CA ASN A 119 -5.29 5.53 -4.01
C ASN A 119 -6.75 5.69 -3.54
N PRO A 120 -7.03 6.11 -2.28
CA PRO A 120 -8.40 6.35 -1.84
C PRO A 120 -9.00 7.59 -2.48
N THR A 121 -8.23 8.67 -2.63
CA THR A 121 -8.72 9.94 -3.20
C THR A 121 -9.22 9.74 -4.63
N SER A 122 -8.48 8.99 -5.46
CA SER A 122 -8.93 8.63 -6.81
C SER A 122 -10.20 7.77 -6.79
N ALA A 123 -10.31 6.82 -5.86
CA ALA A 123 -11.48 5.97 -5.74
C ALA A 123 -12.73 6.75 -5.30
N ILE A 124 -12.59 7.59 -4.27
CA ILE A 124 -13.68 8.40 -3.71
C ILE A 124 -14.19 9.42 -4.73
N LEU A 125 -13.28 10.08 -5.45
CA LEU A 125 -13.62 11.18 -6.35
C LEU A 125 -13.85 10.75 -7.80
N ASP A 126 -13.64 9.48 -8.15
CA ASP A 126 -13.64 9.01 -9.55
C ASP A 126 -12.72 9.85 -10.44
N MET A 127 -11.50 10.11 -9.95
CA MET A 127 -10.49 10.94 -10.62
C MET A 127 -9.20 10.14 -10.79
N THR A 128 -8.49 10.37 -11.88
CA THR A 128 -7.16 9.81 -12.08
C THR A 128 -6.15 10.39 -11.08
N ALA A 129 -5.07 9.69 -10.80
CA ALA A 129 -3.99 10.21 -9.96
C ALA A 129 -3.42 11.53 -10.52
N GLY A 130 -3.38 11.68 -11.85
CA GLY A 130 -2.95 12.92 -12.49
C GLY A 130 -3.86 14.10 -12.17
N GLU A 131 -5.19 13.92 -12.23
CA GLU A 131 -6.18 14.95 -11.88
C GLU A 131 -6.12 15.29 -10.39
N VAL A 132 -5.98 14.31 -9.51
CA VAL A 132 -5.77 14.53 -8.06
C VAL A 132 -4.56 15.44 -7.83
N PHE A 133 -3.42 15.15 -8.45
CA PHE A 133 -2.20 15.96 -8.30
C PHE A 133 -2.25 17.31 -9.03
N ALA A 134 -3.07 17.43 -10.07
CA ALA A 134 -3.31 18.71 -10.75
C ALA A 134 -4.15 19.67 -9.90
N ASN A 135 -5.01 19.18 -9.01
CA ASN A 135 -5.75 19.99 -8.07
C ASN A 135 -4.86 20.36 -6.87
N LYS A 136 -4.73 21.66 -6.55
CA LYS A 136 -3.83 22.17 -5.51
C LYS A 136 -4.21 21.69 -4.11
N ASP A 137 -5.50 21.67 -3.80
CA ASP A 137 -6.00 21.36 -2.48
C ASP A 137 -6.01 19.84 -2.23
N LEU A 138 -6.32 19.04 -3.26
CA LEU A 138 -6.14 17.59 -3.20
C LEU A 138 -4.65 17.21 -3.08
N TYR A 139 -3.76 17.90 -3.79
CA TYR A 139 -2.33 17.70 -3.62
C TYR A 139 -1.88 17.97 -2.17
N LYS A 140 -2.40 19.04 -1.55
CA LYS A 140 -2.13 19.33 -0.14
C LYS A 140 -2.61 18.20 0.77
N LEU A 141 -3.83 17.70 0.55
CA LEU A 141 -4.40 16.56 1.28
C LEU A 141 -3.52 15.30 1.14
N GLU A 142 -3.05 14.98 -0.07
CA GLU A 142 -2.15 13.85 -0.30
C GLU A 142 -0.83 13.99 0.47
N MET A 143 -0.27 15.20 0.54
CA MET A 143 0.95 15.46 1.32
C MET A 143 0.71 15.35 2.83
N GLU A 144 -0.43 15.79 3.34
CA GLU A 144 -0.81 15.64 4.74
C GLU A 144 -1.00 14.17 5.10
N MET A 145 -1.72 13.41 4.29
CA MET A 145 -1.89 11.97 4.43
C MET A 145 -0.55 11.21 4.53
N LEU A 146 0.42 11.55 3.65
CA LEU A 146 1.75 10.93 3.68
C LEU A 146 2.57 11.36 4.90
N ARG A 147 2.43 12.62 5.37
CA ARG A 147 3.10 13.09 6.59
C ARG A 147 2.59 12.36 7.83
N GLU A 148 1.29 12.07 7.92
CA GLU A 148 0.72 11.24 9.00
C GLU A 148 1.37 9.84 9.01
N CYS A 149 1.45 9.18 7.85
CA CYS A 149 2.10 7.88 7.75
C CYS A 149 3.59 7.95 8.15
N LEU A 150 4.32 8.99 7.72
CA LEU A 150 5.72 9.19 8.10
C LEU A 150 5.88 9.44 9.60
N ALA A 151 4.99 10.20 10.23
CA ALA A 151 4.99 10.43 11.68
C ALA A 151 4.73 9.13 12.44
N VAL A 152 3.80 8.30 11.95
CA VAL A 152 3.55 6.96 12.51
C VAL A 152 4.78 6.05 12.37
N MET A 153 5.47 6.09 11.23
CA MET A 153 6.73 5.34 11.06
C MET A 153 7.81 5.82 12.04
N GLU A 154 7.97 7.13 12.20
CA GLU A 154 8.93 7.72 13.14
C GLU A 154 8.63 7.31 14.59
N ALA A 155 7.36 7.37 15.01
CA ALA A 155 6.93 6.96 16.35
C ALA A 155 7.20 5.47 16.63
N GLN A 156 7.15 4.62 15.59
CA GLN A 156 7.53 3.20 15.66
C GLN A 156 9.05 2.96 15.61
N GLY A 157 9.87 4.00 15.42
CA GLY A 157 11.31 3.86 15.22
C GLY A 157 11.70 3.27 13.86
N LEU A 158 10.83 3.35 12.86
CA LEU A 158 11.04 2.77 11.53
C LEU A 158 11.72 3.76 10.59
N GLU A 159 12.66 3.26 9.79
CA GLU A 159 13.32 4.05 8.76
C GLU A 159 12.59 3.97 7.42
N VAL A 160 12.60 5.09 6.69
CA VAL A 160 12.21 5.07 5.28
C VAL A 160 13.37 4.50 4.46
N VAL A 161 13.12 3.40 3.75
CA VAL A 161 14.10 2.76 2.87
C VAL A 161 13.69 2.86 1.40
N ASN A 162 14.67 2.97 0.50
CA ASN A 162 14.39 2.86 -0.93
C ASN A 162 14.06 1.40 -1.27
N LEU A 163 13.05 1.20 -2.10
CA LEU A 163 12.67 -0.11 -2.57
C LEU A 163 13.18 -0.35 -4.00
N PRO A 164 13.26 -1.60 -4.47
CA PRO A 164 13.71 -1.89 -5.81
C PRO A 164 13.00 -1.03 -6.86
N GLY A 165 13.77 -0.25 -7.61
CA GLY A 165 13.28 0.67 -8.65
C GLY A 165 12.32 1.77 -8.16
N THR A 166 12.27 2.05 -6.85
CA THR A 166 11.34 3.02 -6.24
C THR A 166 12.05 3.86 -5.19
N PRO A 167 12.34 5.15 -5.46
CA PRO A 167 13.07 6.04 -4.55
C PRO A 167 12.14 6.59 -3.44
N VAL A 168 11.79 5.77 -2.45
CA VAL A 168 10.84 6.14 -1.39
C VAL A 168 11.37 7.25 -0.48
N ARG A 169 12.70 7.29 -0.25
CA ARG A 169 13.34 8.39 0.50
C ARG A 169 13.13 9.75 -0.18
N ALA A 170 13.18 9.79 -1.50
CA ALA A 170 12.90 11.01 -2.25
C ALA A 170 11.43 11.44 -2.13
N LEU A 171 10.50 10.48 -2.12
CA LEU A 171 9.08 10.75 -1.84
C LEU A 171 8.90 11.34 -0.43
N ALA A 172 9.47 10.72 0.58
CA ALA A 172 9.41 11.21 1.96
C ALA A 172 10.03 12.62 2.10
N LEU A 173 11.15 12.89 1.43
CA LEU A 173 11.75 14.22 1.41
C LEU A 173 10.82 15.25 0.72
N ALA A 174 10.17 14.86 -0.36
CA ALA A 174 9.27 15.75 -1.09
C ALA A 174 8.06 16.22 -0.24
N THR A 175 7.62 15.42 0.74
CA THR A 175 6.54 15.83 1.66
C THR A 175 6.98 16.98 2.59
N LYS A 176 8.29 17.14 2.83
CA LYS A 176 8.86 18.19 3.68
C LYS A 176 9.10 19.49 2.91
N LEU A 177 9.08 19.46 1.58
CA LEU A 177 9.29 20.63 0.73
C LEU A 177 8.04 21.50 0.68
N PRO A 178 8.20 22.83 0.43
CA PRO A 178 7.07 23.70 0.11
C PRO A 178 6.26 23.15 -1.08
N LEU A 179 4.94 23.25 -1.01
CA LEU A 179 4.04 22.67 -2.03
C LEU A 179 4.32 23.19 -3.45
N TRP A 180 4.74 24.43 -3.59
CA TRP A 180 5.07 25.02 -4.91
C TRP A 180 6.29 24.35 -5.57
N LEU A 181 7.19 23.77 -4.77
CA LEU A 181 8.37 23.04 -5.24
C LEU A 181 8.10 21.55 -5.43
N SER A 182 7.43 20.91 -4.47
CA SER A 182 7.17 19.46 -4.52
C SER A 182 6.10 19.08 -5.56
N ARG A 183 5.07 19.91 -5.76
CA ARG A 183 3.95 19.62 -6.67
C ARG A 183 4.36 19.38 -8.14
N PRO A 184 5.19 20.23 -8.80
CA PRO A 184 5.62 19.94 -10.17
C PRO A 184 6.48 18.69 -10.29
N LEU A 185 7.25 18.35 -9.24
CA LEU A 185 8.10 17.15 -9.21
C LEU A 185 7.25 15.87 -9.10
N LEU A 186 6.39 15.80 -8.09
CA LEU A 186 5.54 14.63 -7.84
C LEU A 186 4.38 14.51 -8.84
N GLY A 187 3.84 15.62 -9.31
CA GLY A 187 2.78 15.62 -10.33
C GLY A 187 3.23 14.99 -11.65
N ARG A 188 4.46 15.28 -12.09
CA ARG A 188 5.07 14.61 -13.24
C ARG A 188 5.27 13.12 -12.99
N ALA A 189 5.79 12.74 -11.80
CA ALA A 189 6.02 11.35 -11.44
C ALA A 189 4.71 10.56 -11.34
N ALA A 190 3.63 11.15 -10.82
CA ALA A 190 2.31 10.53 -10.72
C ALA A 190 1.63 10.38 -12.10
N GLY A 191 1.70 11.42 -12.94
CA GLY A 191 1.12 11.41 -14.29
C GLY A 191 1.81 10.45 -15.25
N THR A 192 3.16 10.40 -15.24
CA THR A 192 3.93 9.52 -16.11
C THR A 192 4.06 8.08 -15.57
N GLY A 193 3.97 7.91 -14.25
CA GLY A 193 4.20 6.63 -13.58
C GLY A 193 3.07 5.62 -13.71
N ARG A 194 1.83 6.07 -13.95
CA ARG A 194 0.62 5.21 -14.02
C ARG A 194 -0.12 5.28 -15.36
N GLY A 195 0.32 6.12 -16.31
CA GLY A 195 -0.18 6.15 -17.70
C GLY A 195 -1.71 6.31 -17.81
N GLY A 196 -2.37 7.08 -16.95
CA GLY A 196 -3.83 7.23 -16.95
C GLY A 196 -4.60 6.02 -16.35
N LYS A 197 -3.90 4.99 -15.88
CA LYS A 197 -4.52 3.84 -15.22
C LYS A 197 -5.03 4.21 -13.82
N MET A 198 -6.26 3.83 -13.52
CA MET A 198 -6.86 4.06 -12.21
C MET A 198 -6.14 3.24 -11.12
N PRO A 199 -5.99 3.78 -9.90
CA PRO A 199 -5.42 3.06 -8.76
C PRO A 199 -6.25 1.84 -8.35
N SER A 200 -5.64 0.96 -7.55
CA SER A 200 -6.23 -0.33 -7.17
C SER A 200 -7.56 -0.20 -6.42
N PHE A 201 -7.70 0.79 -5.53
CA PHE A 201 -8.95 0.99 -4.79
C PHE A 201 -10.11 1.44 -5.68
N HIS A 202 -9.82 2.24 -6.70
CA HIS A 202 -10.82 2.58 -7.71
C HIS A 202 -11.30 1.34 -8.46
N ILE A 203 -10.35 0.49 -8.89
CA ILE A 203 -10.68 -0.77 -9.58
C ILE A 203 -11.50 -1.68 -8.67
N ASP A 204 -11.12 -1.80 -7.39
CA ASP A 204 -11.84 -2.64 -6.42
C ASP A 204 -13.26 -2.10 -6.19
N LEU A 205 -13.44 -0.79 -5.98
CA LEU A 205 -14.73 -0.13 -5.76
C LEU A 205 -15.69 -0.33 -6.96
N HIS A 206 -15.19 -0.10 -8.17
CA HIS A 206 -15.99 -0.20 -9.40
C HIS A 206 -16.11 -1.65 -9.94
N SER A 207 -15.42 -2.63 -9.34
CA SER A 207 -15.55 -4.05 -9.71
C SER A 207 -16.85 -4.70 -9.22
N GLY A 208 -17.57 -4.03 -8.34
CA GLY A 208 -18.80 -4.54 -7.72
C GLY A 208 -18.58 -5.61 -6.65
N ARG A 209 -17.34 -5.89 -6.25
CA ARG A 209 -17.01 -6.93 -5.25
C ARG A 209 -17.43 -6.56 -3.83
N GLY A 210 -17.70 -5.29 -3.55
CA GLY A 210 -18.04 -4.82 -2.20
C GLY A 210 -16.93 -4.99 -1.17
N GLN A 211 -15.66 -4.94 -1.62
CA GLN A 211 -14.47 -5.10 -0.77
C GLN A 211 -13.38 -4.12 -1.20
N SER A 212 -12.65 -3.59 -0.23
CA SER A 212 -11.52 -2.69 -0.46
C SER A 212 -10.38 -3.01 0.52
N GLU A 213 -9.15 -2.83 0.08
CA GLU A 213 -7.98 -2.94 0.98
C GLU A 213 -7.72 -1.65 1.79
N VAL A 214 -8.60 -0.65 1.73
CA VAL A 214 -8.39 0.64 2.41
C VAL A 214 -8.18 0.49 3.91
N GLU A 215 -8.93 -0.39 4.58
CA GLU A 215 -8.78 -0.67 6.01
C GLU A 215 -7.44 -1.33 6.35
N TYR A 216 -6.86 -2.08 5.42
CA TYR A 216 -5.57 -2.76 5.58
C TYR A 216 -4.37 -1.87 5.23
N LEU A 217 -4.59 -0.78 4.50
CA LEU A 217 -3.55 0.18 4.13
C LEU A 217 -3.72 1.48 4.94
N HIS A 218 -4.66 2.35 4.62
CA HIS A 218 -4.92 3.60 5.35
C HIS A 218 -5.40 3.34 6.78
N GLY A 219 -6.31 2.37 6.97
CA GLY A 219 -6.75 1.95 8.29
C GLY A 219 -5.62 1.37 9.17
N ALA A 220 -4.58 0.77 8.58
CA ALA A 220 -3.39 0.37 9.32
C ALA A 220 -2.58 1.57 9.83
N VAL A 221 -2.52 2.67 9.05
CA VAL A 221 -1.91 3.92 9.51
C VAL A 221 -2.70 4.50 10.68
N VAL A 222 -4.05 4.47 10.61
CA VAL A 222 -4.92 4.95 11.69
C VAL A 222 -4.70 4.14 12.97
N ARG A 223 -4.77 2.81 12.90
CA ARG A 223 -4.56 1.95 14.07
C ARG A 223 -3.18 2.12 14.71
N ALA A 224 -2.14 2.18 13.90
CA ALA A 224 -0.80 2.45 14.41
C ALA A 224 -0.69 3.88 14.97
N GLY A 225 -1.36 4.86 14.37
CA GLY A 225 -1.46 6.21 14.92
C GLY A 225 -2.10 6.22 16.32
N GLU A 226 -3.17 5.47 16.52
CA GLU A 226 -3.84 5.31 17.82
C GLU A 226 -2.90 4.63 18.85
N GLU A 227 -2.22 3.55 18.45
CA GLU A 227 -1.29 2.81 19.29
C GLU A 227 -0.10 3.66 19.76
N PHE A 228 0.46 4.48 18.87
CA PHE A 228 1.63 5.31 19.15
C PHE A 228 1.29 6.78 19.48
N ASN A 229 0.01 7.11 19.66
CA ASN A 229 -0.48 8.47 19.97
C ASN A 229 -0.09 9.52 18.92
N VAL A 230 -0.13 9.14 17.64
CA VAL A 230 0.09 10.03 16.50
C VAL A 230 -1.25 10.33 15.81
N PRO A 231 -1.68 11.60 15.73
CA PRO A 231 -2.91 11.95 15.02
C PRO A 231 -2.84 11.62 13.53
N THR A 232 -3.90 10.98 13.01
CA THR A 232 -4.00 10.59 11.60
C THR A 232 -5.37 10.95 10.99
N PRO A 233 -5.84 12.21 11.14
CA PRO A 233 -7.19 12.59 10.75
C PRO A 233 -7.45 12.41 9.25
N VAL A 234 -6.49 12.69 8.38
CA VAL A 234 -6.67 12.55 6.93
C VAL A 234 -6.81 11.08 6.54
N ASN A 235 -5.92 10.21 7.02
CA ASN A 235 -6.03 8.76 6.76
C ASN A 235 -7.34 8.20 7.30
N LYS A 236 -7.79 8.66 8.46
CA LYS A 236 -9.08 8.25 9.07
C LYS A 236 -10.25 8.61 8.15
N VAL A 237 -10.38 9.87 7.75
CA VAL A 237 -11.48 10.34 6.89
C VAL A 237 -11.48 9.61 5.54
N LEU A 238 -10.32 9.42 4.93
CA LEU A 238 -10.18 8.68 3.66
C LEU A 238 -10.62 7.22 3.83
N THR A 239 -10.22 6.57 4.92
CA THR A 239 -10.62 5.19 5.24
C THR A 239 -12.13 5.07 5.40
N GLU A 240 -12.70 5.86 6.32
CA GLU A 240 -14.13 5.82 6.65
C GLU A 240 -15.00 6.13 5.42
N THR A 241 -14.60 7.12 4.62
CA THR A 241 -15.35 7.51 3.42
C THR A 241 -15.33 6.41 2.37
N LEU A 242 -14.16 5.80 2.11
CA LEU A 242 -14.08 4.74 1.11
C LEU A 242 -14.74 3.44 1.60
N VAL A 243 -14.73 3.14 2.88
CA VAL A 243 -15.50 2.02 3.47
C VAL A 243 -16.99 2.25 3.27
N ALA A 244 -17.51 3.43 3.61
CA ALA A 244 -18.93 3.75 3.45
C ALA A 244 -19.39 3.67 1.97
N LEU A 245 -18.55 4.11 1.02
CA LEU A 245 -18.81 3.95 -0.42
C LEU A 245 -18.79 2.48 -0.85
N THR A 246 -17.82 1.71 -0.35
CA THR A 246 -17.68 0.28 -0.66
C THR A 246 -18.88 -0.53 -0.15
N ASN A 247 -19.36 -0.19 1.05
CA ASN A 247 -20.54 -0.80 1.69
C ASN A 247 -21.88 -0.30 1.12
N LYS A 248 -21.85 0.68 0.19
CA LYS A 248 -23.03 1.35 -0.38
C LYS A 248 -23.88 2.11 0.64
N GLU A 249 -23.27 2.53 1.77
CA GLU A 249 -23.89 3.42 2.76
C GLU A 249 -24.03 4.84 2.23
N ILE A 250 -23.12 5.21 1.33
CA ILE A 250 -23.09 6.49 0.60
C ILE A 250 -23.08 6.16 -0.90
N PRO A 251 -23.89 6.83 -1.73
CA PRO A 251 -23.85 6.65 -3.18
C PRO A 251 -22.57 7.24 -3.78
N LEU A 252 -22.04 6.62 -4.84
CA LEU A 252 -20.79 7.06 -5.49
C LEU A 252 -20.87 8.51 -5.96
N GLU A 253 -22.03 8.92 -6.46
CA GLU A 253 -22.32 10.26 -6.98
C GLU A 253 -22.21 11.35 -5.91
N GLU A 254 -22.19 10.98 -4.63
CA GLU A 254 -22.02 11.95 -3.53
C GLU A 254 -20.67 12.65 -3.62
N PHE A 255 -19.61 11.92 -3.96
CA PHE A 255 -18.24 12.44 -4.02
C PHE A 255 -17.65 12.50 -5.44
N ALA A 256 -18.18 11.75 -6.42
CA ALA A 256 -17.62 11.67 -7.76
C ALA A 256 -17.46 13.07 -8.37
N HIS A 257 -16.22 13.42 -8.74
CA HIS A 257 -15.80 14.72 -9.29
C HIS A 257 -16.13 15.96 -8.41
N LYS A 258 -16.29 15.77 -7.09
CA LYS A 258 -16.62 16.84 -6.11
C LYS A 258 -15.53 16.96 -5.04
N PRO A 259 -14.33 17.43 -5.39
CA PRO A 259 -13.21 17.54 -4.46
C PRO A 259 -13.52 18.38 -3.21
N GLU A 260 -14.35 19.42 -3.37
CA GLU A 260 -14.76 20.29 -2.28
C GLU A 260 -15.51 19.55 -1.16
N LYS A 261 -16.29 18.53 -1.48
CA LYS A 261 -17.00 17.73 -0.49
C LYS A 261 -16.04 16.89 0.36
N LEU A 262 -15.05 16.25 -0.28
CA LEU A 262 -14.04 15.47 0.44
C LEU A 262 -13.17 16.39 1.31
N LEU A 263 -12.72 17.52 0.76
CA LEU A 263 -11.90 18.50 1.49
C LEU A 263 -12.64 19.07 2.70
N SER A 264 -13.92 19.42 2.54
CA SER A 264 -14.77 19.90 3.62
C SER A 264 -14.93 18.84 4.74
N LYS A 265 -15.07 17.56 4.36
CA LYS A 265 -15.18 16.46 5.32
C LYS A 265 -13.88 16.30 6.14
N VAL A 266 -12.72 16.49 5.52
CA VAL A 266 -11.42 16.45 6.22
C VAL A 266 -11.23 17.63 7.15
N GLN A 267 -11.70 18.83 6.78
CA GLN A 267 -11.57 20.04 7.62
C GLN A 267 -12.47 20.03 8.86
N ASN A 268 -13.54 19.25 8.86
CA ASN A 268 -14.52 19.18 9.94
C ASN A 268 -14.27 18.03 10.92
N ASN A 269 -13.21 17.25 10.74
CA ASN A 269 -12.74 16.18 11.61
C ASN A 269 -11.37 16.50 12.23
#